data_762e96026fb1152d89c3899420f406c6
#
_entry.id   762e96026fb1152d89c3899420f406c6
#
_cell.length_a   1.000
_cell.length_b   1.000
_cell.length_c   1.000
_cell.angle_alpha   90.00
_cell.angle_beta   90.00
_cell.angle_gamma   90.00
#
_symmetry.space_group_name_H-M   'P 1'
#
loop_
_entity.id
_entity.type
_entity.pdbx_description
1 polymer ?
#
loop_
_entity_poly.entity_id
_entity_poly.type
_entity_poly.pdbx_seq_one_letter_code
_entity_poly.pdbx_strand_id
1 'polypeptide(L)'
;MVTGVQTCALPIFSAVLHLGTLVAVFTAFRKTIWELIKELGFMIKDIFTGKFKWKEMNPPRRAIIMMIISLLMLIPFYIFKDFFEGVSEDSDIIVEGICFLYTATILFLSDRCVKGNKKFGDITVKNAVTVGAFQGVALLPGVSRSGSTISGGLFCG
;
A
#
# COMPACT_ATOMS: atom_id res chain seq x y z
N MET A 1 -25.58 23.67 -15.26
CA MET A 1 -24.71 24.74 -14.74
C MET A 1 -24.15 24.24 -13.42
N VAL A 2 -23.05 23.49 -13.48
CA VAL A 2 -22.34 23.03 -12.26
C VAL A 2 -21.54 24.21 -11.78
N THR A 3 -21.95 24.78 -10.66
CA THR A 3 -21.38 26.01 -10.11
C THR A 3 -19.92 25.76 -9.69
N GLY A 4 -19.02 26.68 -10.07
CA GLY A 4 -17.57 26.61 -9.76
C GLY A 4 -17.21 26.39 -8.27
N VAL A 5 -18.19 26.54 -7.37
CA VAL A 5 -18.07 26.23 -5.95
C VAL A 5 -17.93 24.70 -5.69
N GLN A 6 -18.60 23.87 -6.49
CA GLN A 6 -18.49 22.41 -6.37
C GLN A 6 -17.12 21.90 -6.81
N THR A 7 -16.52 22.53 -7.82
CA THR A 7 -15.19 22.12 -8.34
C THR A 7 -14.06 22.40 -7.35
N CYS A 8 -14.17 23.39 -6.48
CA CYS A 8 -13.16 23.69 -5.44
C CYS A 8 -13.44 22.98 -4.12
N ALA A 9 -14.70 22.77 -3.75
CA ALA A 9 -15.07 22.20 -2.45
C ALA A 9 -14.76 20.69 -2.36
N LEU A 10 -14.97 19.93 -3.43
CA LEU A 10 -14.73 18.48 -3.45
C LEU A 10 -13.27 18.09 -3.21
N PRO A 11 -12.25 18.70 -3.87
CA PRO A 11 -10.86 18.39 -3.59
C PRO A 11 -10.44 18.75 -2.16
N ILE A 12 -10.91 19.89 -1.63
CA ILE A 12 -10.63 20.31 -0.26
C ILE A 12 -11.24 19.34 0.73
N PHE A 13 -12.49 18.95 0.54
CA PHE A 13 -13.17 17.98 1.40
C PHE A 13 -12.45 16.63 1.39
N SER A 14 -12.06 16.13 0.21
CA SER A 14 -11.26 14.91 0.07
C SER A 14 -9.93 15.02 0.81
N ALA A 15 -9.23 16.13 0.68
CA ALA A 15 -7.95 16.37 1.38
C ALA A 15 -8.12 16.37 2.91
N VAL A 16 -9.18 16.99 3.43
CA VAL A 16 -9.48 17.00 4.87
C VAL A 16 -9.78 15.59 5.38
N LEU A 17 -10.55 14.79 4.63
CA LEU A 17 -10.84 13.40 4.97
C LEU A 17 -9.55 12.56 5.00
N HIS A 18 -8.67 12.74 4.02
CA HIS A 18 -7.37 12.06 3.98
C HIS A 18 -6.48 12.46 5.15
N LEU A 19 -6.46 13.74 5.51
CA LEU A 19 -5.72 14.21 6.68
C LEU A 19 -6.27 13.59 7.97
N GLY A 20 -7.60 13.53 8.12
CA GLY A 20 -8.25 12.89 9.26
C GLY A 20 -7.90 11.41 9.39
N THR A 21 -7.94 10.66 8.29
CA THR A 21 -7.56 9.24 8.28
C THR A 21 -6.07 9.07 8.57
N LEU A 22 -5.21 9.93 8.07
CA LEU A 22 -3.78 9.92 8.33
C LEU A 22 -3.49 10.10 9.83
N VAL A 23 -4.10 11.11 10.47
CA VAL A 23 -3.98 11.36 11.90
C VAL A 23 -4.46 10.16 12.72
N ALA A 24 -5.59 9.55 12.34
CA ALA A 24 -6.12 8.37 13.00
C ALA A 24 -5.14 7.19 12.93
N VAL A 25 -4.57 6.89 11.74
CA VAL A 25 -3.58 5.84 11.56
C VAL A 25 -2.31 6.11 12.36
N PHE A 26 -1.77 7.34 12.32
CA PHE A 26 -0.59 7.70 13.11
C PHE A 26 -0.84 7.55 14.61
N THR A 27 -2.02 7.91 15.08
CA THR A 27 -2.39 7.77 16.50
C THR A 27 -2.52 6.31 16.91
N ALA A 28 -3.20 5.50 16.10
CA ALA A 28 -3.42 4.08 16.35
C ALA A 28 -2.10 3.29 16.36
N PHE A 29 -1.23 3.53 15.38
CA PHE A 29 0.03 2.78 15.19
C PHE A 29 1.27 3.53 15.68
N ARG A 30 1.13 4.57 16.51
CA ARG A 30 2.23 5.43 16.98
C ARG A 30 3.47 4.68 17.50
N LYS A 31 3.26 3.58 18.25
CA LYS A 31 4.36 2.79 18.80
C LYS A 31 5.13 2.07 17.70
N THR A 32 4.43 1.38 16.81
CA THR A 32 5.01 0.66 15.68
C THR A 32 5.73 1.60 14.72
N ILE A 33 5.11 2.74 14.40
CA ILE A 33 5.71 3.78 13.54
C ILE A 33 6.99 4.29 14.17
N TRP A 34 7.00 4.56 15.46
CA TRP A 34 8.18 5.05 16.17
C TRP A 34 9.32 4.03 16.20
N GLU A 35 9.01 2.75 16.38
CA GLU A 35 9.98 1.65 16.30
C GLU A 35 10.59 1.55 14.90
N LEU A 36 9.76 1.63 13.85
CA LEU A 36 10.23 1.60 12.46
C LEU A 36 11.11 2.81 12.11
N ILE A 37 10.74 4.01 12.55
CA ILE A 37 11.54 5.23 12.32
C ILE A 37 12.91 5.13 13.00
N LYS A 38 12.96 4.67 14.25
CA LYS A 38 14.23 4.46 14.97
C LYS A 38 15.11 3.45 14.24
N GLU A 39 14.53 2.32 13.86
CA GLU A 39 15.28 1.25 13.19
C GLU A 39 15.75 1.68 11.80
N LEU A 40 14.95 2.48 11.08
CA LEU A 40 15.37 3.09 9.83
C LEU A 40 16.60 3.97 10.01
N GLY A 41 16.65 4.79 11.07
CA GLY A 41 17.82 5.61 11.41
C GLY A 41 19.06 4.75 11.70
N PHE A 42 18.91 3.67 12.46
CA PHE A 42 20.00 2.72 12.72
C PHE A 42 20.45 2.00 11.45
N MET A 43 19.52 1.60 10.59
CA MET A 43 19.81 0.95 9.31
C MET A 43 20.63 1.86 8.39
N ILE A 44 20.23 3.13 8.28
CA ILE A 44 20.98 4.12 7.50
C ILE A 44 22.40 4.28 8.04
N LYS A 45 22.56 4.41 9.37
CA LYS A 45 23.87 4.50 10.02
C LYS A 45 24.73 3.25 9.75
N ASP A 46 24.15 2.05 9.84
CA ASP A 46 24.85 0.79 9.61
C ASP A 46 25.30 0.64 8.15
N ILE A 47 24.50 1.13 7.18
CA ILE A 47 24.87 1.16 5.76
C ILE A 47 26.08 2.08 5.54
N PHE A 48 26.08 3.29 6.11
CA PHE A 48 27.21 4.23 5.99
C PHE A 48 28.48 3.73 6.72
N THR A 49 28.32 2.90 7.77
CA THR A 49 29.44 2.38 8.55
C THR A 49 29.92 1.00 8.07
N GLY A 50 29.29 0.44 7.03
CA GLY A 50 29.64 -0.86 6.44
C GLY A 50 29.37 -2.06 7.35
N LYS A 51 28.61 -1.89 8.44
CA LYS A 51 28.32 -2.93 9.44
C LYS A 51 26.99 -3.65 9.20
N PHE A 52 26.40 -3.49 8.00
CA PHE A 52 25.10 -4.09 7.67
C PHE A 52 25.19 -5.61 7.56
N LYS A 53 24.53 -6.33 8.45
CA LYS A 53 24.49 -7.80 8.45
C LYS A 53 23.11 -8.32 8.01
N TRP A 54 23.04 -8.93 6.85
CA TRP A 54 21.81 -9.52 6.32
C TRP A 54 21.25 -10.70 7.13
N LYS A 55 22.14 -11.43 7.84
CA LYS A 55 21.78 -12.65 8.58
C LYS A 55 21.22 -12.41 9.98
N GLU A 56 21.49 -11.26 10.56
CA GLU A 56 21.11 -10.91 11.94
C GLU A 56 20.18 -9.68 11.95
N MET A 57 19.06 -9.77 11.19
CA MET A 57 18.11 -8.65 11.10
C MET A 57 17.08 -8.72 12.22
N ASN A 58 16.93 -7.61 12.94
CA ASN A 58 15.80 -7.41 13.86
C ASN A 58 14.47 -7.43 13.10
N PRO A 59 13.36 -7.91 13.75
CA PRO A 59 12.04 -7.96 13.09
C PRO A 59 11.59 -6.63 12.46
N PRO A 60 11.75 -5.45 13.09
CA PRO A 60 11.39 -4.19 12.46
C PRO A 60 12.24 -3.85 11.22
N ARG A 61 13.55 -4.16 11.24
CA ARG A 61 14.47 -3.97 10.11
C ARG A 61 14.03 -4.83 8.91
N ARG A 62 13.67 -6.07 9.17
CA ARG A 62 13.15 -6.97 8.15
C ARG A 62 11.87 -6.43 7.53
N ALA A 63 10.93 -5.92 8.34
CA ALA A 63 9.72 -5.29 7.85
C ALA A 63 10.01 -4.10 6.92
N ILE A 64 10.96 -3.22 7.27
CA ILE A 64 11.37 -2.09 6.42
C ILE A 64 11.88 -2.58 5.06
N ILE A 65 12.75 -3.59 5.04
CA ILE A 65 13.29 -4.14 3.79
C ILE A 65 12.16 -4.76 2.94
N MET A 66 11.24 -5.48 3.55
CA MET A 66 10.09 -6.06 2.84
C MET A 66 9.16 -4.99 2.29
N MET A 67 8.96 -3.88 3.01
CA MET A 67 8.24 -2.71 2.50
C MET A 67 8.95 -2.10 1.29
N ILE A 68 10.27 -1.94 1.33
CA ILE A 68 11.05 -1.45 0.18
C ILE A 68 10.89 -2.39 -1.01
N ILE A 69 10.98 -3.69 -0.82
CA ILE A 69 10.79 -4.69 -1.89
C ILE A 69 9.38 -4.58 -2.49
N SER A 70 8.35 -4.42 -1.66
CA SER A 70 6.98 -4.26 -2.15
C SER A 70 6.80 -2.97 -2.97
N LEU A 71 7.49 -1.88 -2.59
CA LEU A 71 7.50 -0.63 -3.35
C LEU A 71 8.27 -0.75 -4.66
N LEU A 72 9.39 -1.50 -4.68
CA LEU A 72 10.14 -1.75 -5.92
C LEU A 72 9.31 -2.53 -6.95
N MET A 73 8.39 -3.36 -6.49
CA MET A 73 7.45 -4.05 -7.38
C MET A 73 6.44 -3.13 -8.08
N LEU A 74 6.31 -1.86 -7.64
CA LEU A 74 5.50 -0.86 -8.35
C LEU A 74 6.19 -0.31 -9.59
N ILE A 75 7.52 -0.38 -9.68
CA ILE A 75 8.28 0.21 -10.79
C ILE A 75 7.80 -0.32 -12.14
N PRO A 76 7.68 -1.65 -12.39
CA PRO A 76 7.17 -2.14 -13.66
C PRO A 76 5.75 -1.66 -13.96
N PHE A 77 4.88 -1.59 -12.97
CA PHE A 77 3.52 -1.07 -13.15
C PHE A 77 3.49 0.43 -13.46
N TYR A 78 4.44 1.18 -12.90
CA TYR A 78 4.57 2.61 -13.16
C TYR A 78 5.04 2.90 -14.60
N ILE A 79 5.87 2.02 -15.17
CA ILE A 79 6.29 2.12 -16.58
C ILE A 79 5.08 1.97 -17.52
N PHE A 80 4.08 1.18 -17.14
CA PHE A 80 2.84 0.99 -17.89
C PHE A 80 1.73 1.97 -17.47
N LYS A 81 2.05 3.00 -16.70
CA LYS A 81 1.06 3.96 -16.14
C LYS A 81 0.24 4.61 -17.27
N ASP A 82 0.89 5.07 -18.34
CA ASP A 82 0.22 5.73 -19.47
C ASP A 82 -0.79 4.80 -20.17
N PHE A 83 -0.51 3.50 -20.20
CA PHE A 83 -1.46 2.50 -20.70
C PHE A 83 -2.68 2.39 -19.77
N PHE A 84 -2.48 2.40 -18.46
CA PHE A 84 -3.57 2.34 -17.49
C PHE A 84 -4.40 3.62 -17.46
N GLU A 85 -3.78 4.78 -17.66
CA GLU A 85 -4.47 6.07 -17.76
C GLU A 85 -5.27 6.14 -19.06
N GLY A 86 -4.72 5.68 -20.19
CA GLY A 86 -5.44 5.64 -21.47
C GLY A 86 -6.70 4.77 -21.43
N VAL A 87 -6.69 3.68 -20.68
CA VAL A 87 -7.90 2.85 -20.47
C VAL A 87 -8.97 3.60 -19.65
N SER A 88 -8.57 4.62 -18.87
CA SER A 88 -9.47 5.45 -18.06
C SER A 88 -10.02 6.67 -18.77
N GLU A 89 -9.26 7.24 -19.69
CA GLU A 89 -9.67 8.47 -20.39
C GLU A 89 -10.85 8.24 -21.33
N ASP A 90 -11.07 7.02 -21.79
CA ASP A 90 -12.23 6.63 -22.59
C ASP A 90 -13.55 6.59 -21.81
N SER A 91 -13.56 7.08 -20.55
CA SER A 91 -14.76 7.39 -19.74
C SER A 91 -15.82 6.27 -19.69
N ASP A 92 -15.41 5.03 -19.88
CA ASP A 92 -16.35 3.93 -19.78
C ASP A 92 -16.62 3.57 -18.31
N ILE A 93 -17.78 4.00 -17.83
CA ILE A 93 -18.35 3.62 -16.52
C ILE A 93 -18.25 2.11 -16.28
N ILE A 94 -18.20 1.31 -17.36
CA ILE A 94 -18.04 -0.13 -17.32
C ILE A 94 -16.69 -0.55 -16.73
N VAL A 95 -15.58 0.10 -17.12
CA VAL A 95 -14.23 -0.20 -16.61
C VAL A 95 -14.14 0.10 -15.12
N GLU A 96 -14.63 1.27 -14.70
CA GLU A 96 -14.70 1.62 -13.29
C GLU A 96 -15.57 0.64 -12.50
N GLY A 97 -16.72 0.25 -13.04
CA GLY A 97 -17.61 -0.75 -12.45
C GLY A 97 -16.92 -2.10 -12.24
N ILE A 98 -16.14 -2.57 -13.21
CA ILE A 98 -15.35 -3.81 -13.09
C ILE A 98 -14.28 -3.66 -12.01
N CYS A 99 -13.59 -2.52 -11.94
CA CYS A 99 -12.59 -2.22 -10.91
C CYS A 99 -13.19 -2.20 -9.51
N PHE A 100 -14.39 -1.64 -9.33
CA PHE A 100 -15.11 -1.71 -8.06
C PHE A 100 -15.52 -3.14 -7.70
N LEU A 101 -16.01 -3.93 -8.66
CA LEU A 101 -16.34 -5.35 -8.43
C LEU A 101 -15.10 -6.16 -8.05
N TYR A 102 -13.97 -5.91 -8.69
CA TYR A 102 -12.68 -6.50 -8.31
C TYR A 102 -12.35 -6.17 -6.85
N THR A 103 -12.39 -4.88 -6.49
CA THR A 103 -12.11 -4.43 -5.12
C THR A 103 -13.04 -5.08 -4.09
N ALA A 104 -14.34 -5.10 -4.38
CA ALA A 104 -15.33 -5.75 -3.52
C ALA A 104 -15.04 -7.24 -3.33
N THR A 105 -14.69 -7.93 -4.43
CA THR A 105 -14.39 -9.37 -4.41
C THR A 105 -13.16 -9.68 -3.58
N ILE A 106 -12.05 -8.95 -3.76
CA ILE A 106 -10.83 -9.20 -2.99
C ILE A 106 -11.01 -8.88 -1.51
N LEU A 107 -11.74 -7.84 -1.16
CA LEU A 107 -12.07 -7.50 0.22
C LEU A 107 -12.94 -8.60 0.86
N PHE A 108 -13.97 -9.05 0.16
CA PHE A 108 -14.84 -10.12 0.64
C PHE A 108 -14.09 -11.45 0.84
N LEU A 109 -13.19 -11.80 -0.08
CA LEU A 109 -12.36 -12.99 0.04
C LEU A 109 -11.35 -12.85 1.19
N SER A 110 -10.73 -11.69 1.33
CA SER A 110 -9.74 -11.44 2.39
C SER A 110 -10.35 -11.45 3.79
N ASP A 111 -11.61 -11.01 3.93
CA ASP A 111 -12.34 -11.08 5.21
C ASP A 111 -12.61 -12.53 5.66
N ARG A 112 -12.71 -13.44 4.70
CA ARG A 112 -12.89 -14.89 4.95
C ARG A 112 -11.59 -15.66 5.14
N CYS A 113 -10.45 -15.05 4.91
CA CYS A 113 -9.17 -15.69 5.18
C CYS A 113 -8.96 -15.90 6.67
N VAL A 114 -8.39 -17.04 7.01
CA VAL A 114 -7.98 -17.33 8.39
C VAL A 114 -6.97 -16.27 8.81
N LYS A 115 -7.21 -15.63 9.96
CA LYS A 115 -6.30 -14.62 10.51
C LYS A 115 -4.91 -15.23 10.67
N GLY A 116 -3.95 -14.71 9.93
CA GLY A 116 -2.56 -15.12 10.02
C GLY A 116 -1.93 -14.68 11.34
N ASN A 117 -0.96 -15.45 11.82
CA ASN A 117 -0.20 -15.16 13.04
C ASN A 117 1.22 -14.65 12.74
N LYS A 118 1.52 -14.26 11.51
CA LYS A 118 2.85 -13.78 11.11
C LYS A 118 3.20 -12.47 11.79
N LYS A 119 4.37 -12.44 12.39
CA LYS A 119 5.00 -11.23 12.94
C LYS A 119 5.96 -10.62 11.91
N PHE A 120 6.47 -9.44 12.18
CA PHE A 120 7.44 -8.75 11.30
C PHE A 120 8.66 -9.59 10.93
N GLY A 121 9.09 -10.49 11.84
CA GLY A 121 10.19 -11.42 11.60
C GLY A 121 9.88 -12.56 10.62
N ASP A 122 8.60 -12.85 10.38
CA ASP A 122 8.16 -14.00 9.56
C ASP A 122 7.81 -13.60 8.11
N ILE A 123 7.84 -12.29 7.81
CA ILE A 123 7.54 -11.79 6.48
C ILE A 123 8.63 -12.25 5.51
N THR A 124 8.22 -12.90 4.43
CA THR A 124 9.12 -13.39 3.38
C THR A 124 9.12 -12.45 2.16
N VAL A 125 10.14 -12.57 1.31
CA VAL A 125 10.21 -11.85 0.04
C VAL A 125 8.98 -12.16 -0.84
N LYS A 126 8.50 -13.41 -0.82
CA LYS A 126 7.27 -13.78 -1.54
C LYS A 126 6.07 -12.97 -1.07
N ASN A 127 5.91 -12.78 0.24
CA ASN A 127 4.84 -11.98 0.80
C ASN A 127 4.94 -10.51 0.34
N ALA A 128 6.15 -9.94 0.38
CA ALA A 128 6.40 -8.57 -0.07
C ALA A 128 6.10 -8.39 -1.57
N VAL A 129 6.50 -9.33 -2.41
CA VAL A 129 6.20 -9.33 -3.84
C VAL A 129 4.69 -9.46 -4.09
N THR A 130 4.00 -10.34 -3.37
CA THR A 130 2.54 -10.49 -3.47
C THR A 130 1.83 -9.18 -3.12
N VAL A 131 2.17 -8.58 -1.98
CA VAL A 131 1.58 -7.29 -1.56
C VAL A 131 1.89 -6.19 -2.58
N GLY A 132 3.13 -6.15 -3.10
CA GLY A 132 3.53 -5.22 -4.15
C GLY A 132 2.76 -5.40 -5.46
N ALA A 133 2.49 -6.65 -5.86
CA ALA A 133 1.68 -6.94 -7.03
C ALA A 133 0.22 -6.47 -6.86
N PHE A 134 -0.41 -6.74 -5.71
CA PHE A 134 -1.73 -6.22 -5.38
C PHE A 134 -1.77 -4.69 -5.38
N GLN A 135 -0.70 -4.05 -4.89
CA GLN A 135 -0.56 -2.60 -4.92
C GLN A 135 -0.37 -2.07 -6.35
N GLY A 136 0.32 -2.82 -7.22
CA GLY A 136 0.50 -2.50 -8.64
C GLY A 136 -0.82 -2.52 -9.41
N VAL A 137 -1.65 -3.54 -9.20
CA VAL A 137 -3.00 -3.61 -9.79
C VAL A 137 -3.87 -2.44 -9.33
N ALA A 138 -3.65 -1.93 -8.13
CA ALA A 138 -4.37 -0.77 -7.60
C ALA A 138 -3.90 0.59 -8.17
N LEU A 139 -3.08 0.61 -9.21
CA LEU A 139 -2.86 1.77 -10.07
C LEU A 139 -4.00 1.98 -11.06
N LEU A 140 -4.80 0.93 -11.32
CA LEU A 140 -6.03 1.07 -12.10
C LEU A 140 -7.02 1.98 -11.37
N PRO A 141 -7.62 2.96 -12.07
CA PRO A 141 -8.64 3.81 -11.49
C PRO A 141 -9.87 3.00 -11.09
N GLY A 142 -10.49 3.36 -9.97
CA GLY A 142 -11.58 2.59 -9.38
C GLY A 142 -11.12 1.42 -8.49
N VAL A 143 -9.86 1.00 -8.54
CA VAL A 143 -9.33 0.00 -7.60
C VAL A 143 -8.85 0.66 -6.32
N SER A 144 -9.37 0.21 -5.18
CA SER A 144 -8.92 0.69 -3.87
C SER A 144 -7.49 0.24 -3.57
N ARG A 145 -6.55 1.19 -3.51
CA ARG A 145 -5.14 0.90 -3.19
C ARG A 145 -4.98 0.30 -1.80
N SER A 146 -5.60 0.90 -0.79
CA SER A 146 -5.57 0.38 0.58
C SER A 146 -6.26 -0.98 0.70
N GLY A 147 -7.41 -1.15 0.06
CA GLY A 147 -8.13 -2.41 0.02
C GLY A 147 -7.28 -3.53 -0.58
N SER A 148 -6.65 -3.30 -1.72
CA SER A 148 -5.79 -4.28 -2.40
C SER A 148 -4.56 -4.64 -1.56
N THR A 149 -3.88 -3.64 -0.97
CA THR A 149 -2.68 -3.85 -0.16
C THR A 149 -2.98 -4.66 1.10
N ILE A 150 -4.07 -4.31 1.81
CA ILE A 150 -4.51 -5.03 3.01
C ILE A 150 -4.92 -6.46 2.65
N SER A 151 -5.70 -6.65 1.58
CA SER A 151 -6.11 -7.98 1.12
C SER A 151 -4.91 -8.85 0.74
N GLY A 152 -3.95 -8.28 -0.01
CA GLY A 152 -2.70 -8.96 -0.33
C GLY A 152 -1.91 -9.40 0.91
N GLY A 153 -1.87 -8.56 1.95
CA GLY A 153 -1.29 -8.90 3.25
C GLY A 153 -2.04 -10.05 3.94
N LEU A 154 -3.38 -9.99 3.98
CA LEU A 154 -4.21 -11.03 4.60
C LEU A 154 -4.11 -12.38 3.88
N PHE A 155 -4.00 -12.40 2.55
CA PHE A 155 -3.77 -13.63 1.78
C PHE A 155 -2.39 -14.26 2.04
N CYS A 156 -1.43 -13.47 2.52
CA CYS A 156 -0.11 -13.97 2.90
C CYS A 156 -0.05 -14.54 4.33
N GLY A 157 -1.07 -14.32 5.14
CA GLY A 157 -1.19 -14.84 6.52
C GLY A 157 -0.60 -13.94 7.57
#